data_8965e7b8292c2e7a767f7f98404cf8db
#
_entry.id   8965e7b8292c2e7a767f7f98404cf8db
#
_cell.length_a   1.000
_cell.length_b   1.000
_cell.length_c   1.000
_cell.angle_alpha   90.00
_cell.angle_beta   90.00
_cell.angle_gamma   90.00
#
_symmetry.space_group_name_H-M   'P 1'
#
loop_
_entity.id
_entity.type
_entity.pdbx_description
1 polymer ?
#
loop_
_entity_poly.entity_id
_entity_poly.type
_entity_poly.pdbx_seq_one_letter_code
_entity_poly.pdbx_strand_id
1 'polypeptide(L)'
;MNFRPLAAALLVALVVWLPAASQESPSAPTASVYNIEILVFRATQSLGAAENWDVQGPRAFGTGDEATIGARGVGRFVAALSADKFQLTPLENKLRSTGLYAPVAHVAWSQTASDWGTRAGFPVQKLGIDAPGLSGTVFLERGQYLHLGMALSYAPVAQPAGMGAGPGTTFNLSETRRIKFYERNYYDHPAFGVIALVTPAQGARPAGR
;
A
#
# COMPACT_ATOMS: atom_id res chain seq x y z
N MET A 1 79.41 36.66 -49.34
CA MET A 1 78.60 35.46 -49.42
C MET A 1 78.24 35.11 -47.99
N ASN A 2 77.03 35.47 -47.59
CA ASN A 2 76.51 35.27 -46.19
C ASN A 2 75.53 34.14 -46.16
N PHE A 3 75.89 33.04 -45.53
CA PHE A 3 75.00 31.94 -45.24
C PHE A 3 74.27 32.19 -43.89
N ARG A 4 72.94 32.27 -43.89
CA ARG A 4 72.13 32.28 -42.70
C ARG A 4 71.62 30.85 -42.44
N PRO A 5 71.73 30.29 -41.21
CA PRO A 5 71.12 29.04 -40.90
C PRO A 5 69.68 29.30 -40.46
N LEU A 6 68.71 28.55 -41.03
CA LEU A 6 67.31 28.43 -40.57
C LEU A 6 67.30 27.56 -39.35
N ALA A 7 66.79 28.09 -38.24
CA ALA A 7 66.50 27.32 -37.07
C ALA A 7 65.02 26.81 -37.20
N ALA A 8 64.87 25.49 -37.33
CA ALA A 8 63.59 24.83 -37.30
C ALA A 8 63.13 24.60 -35.82
N ALA A 9 62.11 25.30 -35.41
CA ALA A 9 61.49 25.09 -34.09
C ALA A 9 60.55 23.89 -34.16
N LEU A 10 60.87 22.83 -33.43
CA LEU A 10 60.03 21.62 -33.26
C LEU A 10 59.05 21.88 -32.12
N LEU A 11 57.76 22.09 -32.44
CA LEU A 11 56.66 22.21 -31.48
C LEU A 11 56.20 20.81 -31.11
N VAL A 12 56.56 20.30 -29.92
CA VAL A 12 56.06 19.06 -29.36
C VAL A 12 54.71 19.36 -28.67
N ALA A 13 53.61 18.96 -29.29
CA ALA A 13 52.30 19.05 -28.68
C ALA A 13 52.12 17.92 -27.65
N LEU A 14 52.15 18.29 -26.37
CA LEU A 14 51.88 17.38 -25.26
C LEU A 14 50.36 17.19 -25.16
N VAL A 15 49.83 16.07 -25.68
CA VAL A 15 48.42 15.68 -25.49
C VAL A 15 48.26 15.14 -24.07
N VAL A 16 47.76 15.97 -23.19
CA VAL A 16 47.39 15.54 -21.84
C VAL A 16 46.07 14.77 -21.93
N TRP A 17 46.12 13.47 -21.78
CA TRP A 17 44.94 12.62 -21.59
C TRP A 17 44.44 12.88 -20.19
N LEU A 18 43.37 13.66 -20.04
CA LEU A 18 42.58 13.75 -18.82
C LEU A 18 41.68 12.50 -18.74
N PRO A 19 41.75 11.73 -17.66
CA PRO A 19 40.78 10.67 -17.46
C PRO A 19 39.40 11.31 -17.36
N ALA A 20 38.47 10.91 -18.23
CA ALA A 20 37.08 11.29 -18.11
C ALA A 20 36.56 10.74 -16.75
N ALA A 21 36.39 11.62 -15.78
CA ALA A 21 35.70 11.29 -14.56
C ALA A 21 34.29 10.85 -14.95
N SER A 22 34.00 9.56 -14.82
CA SER A 22 32.68 9.02 -14.94
C SER A 22 31.81 9.72 -13.89
N GLN A 23 31.02 10.70 -14.29
CA GLN A 23 29.96 11.25 -13.43
C GLN A 23 29.00 10.11 -13.18
N GLU A 24 29.09 9.51 -12.00
CA GLU A 24 28.03 8.68 -11.47
C GLU A 24 26.77 9.54 -11.48
N SER A 25 25.86 9.22 -12.41
CA SER A 25 24.53 9.84 -12.41
C SER A 25 23.91 9.60 -11.02
N PRO A 26 23.43 10.65 -10.33
CA PRO A 26 22.81 10.45 -9.04
C PRO A 26 21.70 9.42 -9.18
N SER A 27 21.84 8.28 -8.51
CA SER A 27 20.82 7.23 -8.52
C SER A 27 19.52 7.86 -8.05
N ALA A 28 18.46 7.73 -8.85
CA ALA A 28 17.15 8.22 -8.49
C ALA A 28 16.79 7.69 -7.07
N PRO A 29 16.23 8.53 -6.20
CA PRO A 29 15.91 8.11 -4.84
C PRO A 29 15.03 6.87 -4.91
N THR A 30 15.52 5.76 -4.35
CA THR A 30 14.78 4.51 -4.29
C THR A 30 13.50 4.74 -3.50
N ALA A 31 12.35 4.56 -4.13
CA ALA A 31 11.06 4.75 -3.48
C ALA A 31 10.97 3.86 -2.23
N SER A 32 10.56 4.44 -1.10
CA SER A 32 10.40 3.70 0.15
C SER A 32 9.36 2.61 -0.01
N VAL A 33 9.69 1.40 0.42
CA VAL A 33 8.79 0.24 0.43
C VAL A 33 8.22 0.06 1.83
N TYR A 34 6.95 -0.28 1.89
CA TYR A 34 6.19 -0.49 3.13
C TYR A 34 5.56 -1.87 3.10
N ASN A 35 5.58 -2.54 4.24
CA ASN A 35 4.78 -3.73 4.47
C ASN A 35 3.44 -3.30 5.05
N ILE A 36 2.37 -3.80 4.47
CA ILE A 36 1.00 -3.57 4.91
C ILE A 36 0.41 -4.93 5.24
N GLU A 37 -0.21 -5.04 6.39
CA GLU A 37 -0.93 -6.21 6.83
C GLU A 37 -2.35 -5.80 7.19
N ILE A 38 -3.34 -6.52 6.68
CA ILE A 38 -4.75 -6.28 7.00
C ILE A 38 -5.42 -7.59 7.44
N LEU A 39 -6.23 -7.45 8.47
CA LEU A 39 -7.09 -8.50 9.00
C LEU A 39 -8.54 -8.01 8.88
N VAL A 40 -9.29 -8.60 7.98
CA VAL A 40 -10.73 -8.34 7.80
C VAL A 40 -11.50 -9.34 8.63
N PHE A 41 -12.49 -8.89 9.39
CA PHE A 41 -13.34 -9.74 10.21
C PHE A 41 -14.79 -9.24 10.18
N ARG A 42 -15.73 -10.13 10.41
CA ARG A 42 -17.15 -9.82 10.53
C ARG A 42 -17.65 -10.08 11.94
N ALA A 43 -18.69 -9.39 12.36
CA ALA A 43 -19.48 -9.77 13.53
C ALA A 43 -20.22 -11.08 13.24
N THR A 44 -20.34 -11.95 14.25
CA THR A 44 -21.08 -13.22 14.15
C THR A 44 -22.52 -13.09 14.62
N GLN A 45 -22.82 -12.01 15.34
CA GLN A 45 -24.15 -11.68 15.84
C GLN A 45 -24.32 -10.15 15.82
N SER A 46 -25.57 -9.69 15.82
CA SER A 46 -25.85 -8.25 15.93
C SER A 46 -25.40 -7.74 17.29
N LEU A 47 -24.59 -6.70 17.29
CA LEU A 47 -24.12 -6.04 18.51
C LEU A 47 -25.10 -4.96 19.03
N GLY A 48 -26.18 -4.69 18.29
CA GLY A 48 -27.23 -3.73 18.72
C GLY A 48 -28.32 -3.54 17.65
N ALA A 49 -29.54 -3.48 18.06
CA ALA A 49 -30.74 -3.39 17.20
C ALA A 49 -30.98 -1.96 16.63
N ALA A 50 -30.14 -0.97 16.94
CA ALA A 50 -30.42 0.44 16.68
C ALA A 50 -29.40 1.11 15.71
N GLU A 51 -28.49 0.36 15.11
CA GLU A 51 -27.54 0.96 14.19
C GLU A 51 -28.18 1.17 12.81
N ASN A 52 -28.10 2.41 12.33
CA ASN A 52 -28.54 2.75 10.98
C ASN A 52 -27.55 2.18 9.97
N TRP A 53 -27.96 1.09 9.31
CA TRP A 53 -27.20 0.42 8.25
C TRP A 53 -27.33 1.19 6.93
N ASP A 54 -27.06 2.49 6.94
CA ASP A 54 -27.15 3.30 5.73
C ASP A 54 -26.14 2.78 4.68
N VAL A 55 -26.70 2.03 3.73
CA VAL A 55 -25.98 1.41 2.63
C VAL A 55 -25.66 2.48 1.59
N GLN A 56 -24.82 3.44 1.96
CA GLN A 56 -24.27 4.34 0.95
C GLN A 56 -23.31 3.53 0.08
N GLY A 57 -23.58 3.50 -1.21
CA GLY A 57 -22.73 2.82 -2.16
C GLY A 57 -21.27 3.26 -2.02
N PRO A 58 -20.30 2.38 -2.31
CA PRO A 58 -18.89 2.68 -2.14
C PRO A 58 -18.56 3.93 -2.95
N ARG A 59 -17.97 4.93 -2.32
CA ARG A 59 -17.25 5.97 -3.06
C ARG A 59 -16.07 5.27 -3.71
N ALA A 60 -16.24 4.88 -4.97
CA ALA A 60 -15.20 4.25 -5.75
C ALA A 60 -13.98 5.17 -5.76
N PHE A 61 -12.93 4.77 -5.08
CA PHE A 61 -11.62 5.32 -5.34
C PHE A 61 -11.18 4.76 -6.69
N GLY A 62 -10.57 5.61 -7.52
CA GLY A 62 -10.14 5.17 -8.84
C GLY A 62 -9.31 3.90 -8.74
N THR A 63 -9.72 2.85 -9.43
CA THR A 63 -8.87 1.71 -9.71
C THR A 63 -7.78 2.22 -10.62
N GLY A 64 -6.53 2.22 -10.15
CA GLY A 64 -5.41 2.44 -11.04
C GLY A 64 -5.43 1.35 -12.11
N ASP A 65 -5.73 1.72 -13.34
CA ASP A 65 -5.60 0.83 -14.49
C ASP A 65 -4.18 0.26 -14.53
N GLU A 66 -4.03 -0.97 -14.98
CA GLU A 66 -2.68 -1.60 -15.13
C GLU A 66 -1.74 -0.75 -16.00
N ALA A 67 -2.27 0.03 -16.94
CA ALA A 67 -1.54 1.01 -17.71
C ALA A 67 -0.97 2.17 -16.88
N THR A 68 -1.56 2.47 -15.73
CA THR A 68 -1.14 3.56 -14.82
C THR A 68 -0.10 3.09 -13.80
N ILE A 69 0.12 1.77 -13.66
CA ILE A 69 1.08 1.18 -12.69
C ILE A 69 2.53 1.65 -12.94
N GLY A 70 2.83 2.21 -14.08
CA GLY A 70 4.11 2.86 -14.39
C GLY A 70 4.09 4.38 -14.34
N ALA A 71 2.93 5.01 -14.09
CA ALA A 71 2.83 6.46 -14.06
C ALA A 71 3.53 7.02 -12.81
N ARG A 72 4.18 8.17 -12.97
CA ARG A 72 4.85 8.88 -11.88
C ARG A 72 3.84 9.22 -10.80
N GLY A 73 4.13 8.85 -9.56
CA GLY A 73 3.26 9.15 -8.42
C GLY A 73 2.28 8.04 -8.01
N VAL A 74 2.22 6.93 -8.75
CA VAL A 74 1.38 5.78 -8.38
C VAL A 74 2.20 4.73 -7.61
N GLY A 75 1.62 4.20 -6.53
CA GLY A 75 2.22 3.12 -5.75
C GLY A 75 2.34 1.83 -6.57
N ARG A 76 3.37 1.05 -6.28
CA ARG A 76 3.61 -0.24 -6.94
C ARG A 76 3.55 -1.37 -5.93
N PHE A 77 2.82 -2.41 -6.27
CA PHE A 77 2.90 -3.68 -5.56
C PHE A 77 4.30 -4.29 -5.76
N VAL A 78 4.90 -4.76 -4.67
CA VAL A 78 6.23 -5.36 -4.70
C VAL A 78 6.15 -6.87 -4.55
N ALA A 79 5.56 -7.36 -3.46
CA ALA A 79 5.42 -8.79 -3.20
C ALA A 79 4.34 -9.07 -2.14
N ALA A 80 3.69 -10.22 -2.23
CA ALA A 80 2.95 -10.78 -1.11
C ALA A 80 3.93 -11.23 -0.01
N LEU A 81 3.54 -11.11 1.23
CA LEU A 81 4.30 -11.61 2.37
C LEU A 81 3.77 -12.98 2.77
N SER A 82 4.69 -13.86 3.16
CA SER A 82 4.34 -15.18 3.69
C SER A 82 3.77 -15.08 5.11
N ALA A 83 2.95 -16.05 5.49
CA ALA A 83 2.20 -16.03 6.75
C ALA A 83 3.09 -16.02 8.01
N ASP A 84 4.32 -16.52 7.92
CA ASP A 84 5.32 -16.47 9.00
C ASP A 84 5.76 -15.04 9.36
N LYS A 85 5.49 -14.07 8.47
CA LYS A 85 5.79 -12.62 8.67
C LYS A 85 4.61 -11.83 9.21
N PHE A 86 3.46 -12.46 9.40
CA PHE A 86 2.27 -11.78 9.88
C PHE A 86 2.38 -11.45 11.36
N GLN A 87 2.13 -10.18 11.69
CA GLN A 87 2.22 -9.65 13.06
C GLN A 87 0.83 -9.59 13.74
N LEU A 88 -0.25 -9.66 12.97
CA LEU A 88 -1.62 -9.66 13.48
C LEU A 88 -2.17 -11.06 13.79
N THR A 89 -1.43 -12.14 13.54
CA THR A 89 -1.84 -13.51 13.84
C THR A 89 -2.32 -13.71 15.29
N PRO A 90 -1.66 -13.16 16.32
CA PRO A 90 -2.18 -13.28 17.69
C PRO A 90 -3.54 -12.62 17.87
N LEU A 91 -3.78 -11.52 17.14
CA LEU A 91 -5.06 -10.83 17.18
C LEU A 91 -6.15 -11.60 16.43
N GLU A 92 -5.83 -12.18 15.27
CA GLU A 92 -6.72 -13.09 14.56
C GLU A 92 -7.19 -14.24 15.46
N ASN A 93 -6.25 -14.90 16.13
CA ASN A 93 -6.55 -15.99 17.07
C ASN A 93 -7.45 -15.51 18.22
N LYS A 94 -7.22 -14.32 18.74
CA LYS A 94 -8.06 -13.72 19.77
C LYS A 94 -9.48 -13.46 19.26
N LEU A 95 -9.65 -12.92 18.05
CA LEU A 95 -10.98 -12.72 17.45
C LEU A 95 -11.73 -14.04 17.31
N ARG A 96 -11.07 -15.08 16.81
CA ARG A 96 -11.66 -16.43 16.70
C ARG A 96 -12.11 -16.98 18.05
N SER A 97 -11.30 -16.81 19.09
CA SER A 97 -11.57 -17.38 20.41
C SER A 97 -12.75 -16.73 21.13
N THR A 98 -13.10 -15.48 20.80
CA THR A 98 -14.24 -14.79 21.42
C THR A 98 -15.59 -15.31 20.96
N GLY A 99 -15.67 -15.93 19.78
CA GLY A 99 -16.93 -16.33 19.15
C GLY A 99 -17.80 -15.16 18.66
N LEU A 100 -17.45 -13.92 19.03
CA LEU A 100 -18.20 -12.71 18.64
C LEU A 100 -17.83 -12.22 17.25
N TYR A 101 -16.63 -12.59 16.78
CA TYR A 101 -16.09 -12.19 15.49
C TYR A 101 -15.53 -13.39 14.73
N ALA A 102 -15.67 -13.35 13.41
CA ALA A 102 -15.09 -14.34 12.52
C ALA A 102 -14.13 -13.65 11.53
N PRO A 103 -12.83 -13.98 11.52
CA PRO A 103 -11.95 -13.54 10.47
C PRO A 103 -12.44 -13.95 9.09
N VAL A 104 -12.41 -12.99 8.16
CA VAL A 104 -12.83 -13.16 6.76
C VAL A 104 -11.62 -13.29 5.86
N ALA A 105 -10.60 -12.44 6.07
CA ALA A 105 -9.35 -12.48 5.34
C ALA A 105 -8.21 -11.96 6.19
N HIS A 106 -7.02 -12.54 6.04
CA HIS A 106 -5.78 -12.07 6.66
C HIS A 106 -4.66 -12.14 5.63
N VAL A 107 -4.17 -10.98 5.20
CA VAL A 107 -3.14 -10.89 4.15
C VAL A 107 -2.13 -9.81 4.50
N ALA A 108 -0.92 -9.97 3.97
CA ALA A 108 0.11 -8.95 4.03
C ALA A 108 0.90 -8.89 2.72
N TRP A 109 1.32 -7.68 2.35
CA TRP A 109 2.09 -7.43 1.14
C TRP A 109 3.04 -6.24 1.33
N SER A 110 3.99 -6.11 0.40
CA SER A 110 4.87 -4.95 0.30
C SER A 110 4.49 -4.10 -0.90
N GLN A 111 4.48 -2.79 -0.73
CA GLN A 111 4.26 -1.82 -1.81
C GLN A 111 5.00 -0.51 -1.57
N THR A 112 5.15 0.29 -2.63
CA THR A 112 5.50 1.71 -2.51
C THR A 112 4.24 2.54 -2.30
N ALA A 113 4.37 3.73 -1.68
CA ALA A 113 3.25 4.65 -1.58
C ALA A 113 3.06 5.42 -2.89
N SER A 114 1.80 5.76 -3.19
CA SER A 114 1.44 6.77 -4.19
C SER A 114 1.68 8.18 -3.65
N ASP A 115 1.71 9.16 -4.53
CA ASP A 115 1.69 10.57 -4.14
C ASP A 115 0.33 10.91 -3.51
N TRP A 116 0.34 11.86 -2.59
CA TRP A 116 -0.86 12.33 -1.90
C TRP A 116 -1.92 12.84 -2.88
N GLY A 117 -3.15 12.36 -2.69
CA GLY A 117 -4.31 12.74 -3.51
C GLY A 117 -4.52 11.90 -4.76
N THR A 118 -3.62 10.97 -5.08
CA THR A 118 -3.75 10.08 -6.24
C THR A 118 -4.94 9.13 -6.09
N ARG A 119 -5.22 8.66 -4.87
CA ARG A 119 -6.30 7.72 -4.54
C ARG A 119 -6.29 6.43 -5.38
N ALA A 120 -5.12 6.08 -5.91
CA ALA A 120 -4.94 4.86 -6.69
C ALA A 120 -4.69 3.68 -5.75
N GLY A 121 -5.60 2.71 -5.74
CA GLY A 121 -5.55 1.54 -4.88
C GLY A 121 -5.40 0.23 -5.67
N PHE A 122 -4.97 -0.80 -4.98
CA PHE A 122 -4.95 -2.17 -5.52
C PHE A 122 -6.27 -2.87 -5.20
N PRO A 123 -6.89 -3.54 -6.17
CA PRO A 123 -8.00 -4.43 -5.90
C PRO A 123 -7.60 -5.49 -4.88
N VAL A 124 -8.50 -5.80 -3.94
CA VAL A 124 -8.21 -6.77 -2.86
C VAL A 124 -7.81 -8.14 -3.39
N GLN A 125 -8.31 -8.55 -4.55
CA GLN A 125 -7.94 -9.80 -5.21
C GLN A 125 -6.45 -9.81 -5.63
N LYS A 126 -5.91 -8.67 -6.08
CA LYS A 126 -4.47 -8.54 -6.37
C LYS A 126 -3.59 -8.62 -5.12
N LEU A 127 -4.16 -8.33 -3.96
CA LEU A 127 -3.46 -8.43 -2.67
C LEU A 127 -3.50 -9.84 -2.08
N GLY A 128 -4.10 -10.80 -2.80
CA GLY A 128 -4.23 -12.19 -2.35
C GLY A 128 -5.43 -12.45 -1.46
N ILE A 129 -6.39 -11.52 -1.41
CA ILE A 129 -7.65 -11.73 -0.69
C ILE A 129 -8.61 -12.50 -1.60
N ASP A 130 -8.82 -13.76 -1.26
CA ASP A 130 -9.85 -14.61 -1.84
C ASP A 130 -10.90 -14.93 -0.77
N ALA A 131 -11.77 -13.96 -0.51
CA ALA A 131 -12.83 -14.08 0.47
C ALA A 131 -14.20 -13.87 -0.21
N PRO A 132 -15.10 -14.87 -0.18
CA PRO A 132 -16.41 -14.76 -0.78
C PRO A 132 -17.17 -13.53 -0.29
N GLY A 133 -17.66 -12.74 -1.22
CA GLY A 133 -18.43 -11.52 -0.95
C GLY A 133 -17.59 -10.29 -0.60
N LEU A 134 -16.27 -10.37 -0.46
CA LEU A 134 -15.41 -9.22 -0.21
C LEU A 134 -14.80 -8.70 -1.53
N SER A 135 -14.96 -7.41 -1.79
CA SER A 135 -14.41 -6.72 -2.95
C SER A 135 -13.96 -5.31 -2.58
N GLY A 136 -13.31 -4.62 -3.50
CA GLY A 136 -12.89 -3.24 -3.29
C GLY A 136 -11.40 -3.00 -3.49
N THR A 137 -10.91 -1.89 -2.96
CA THR A 137 -9.52 -1.44 -3.15
C THR A 137 -8.90 -0.95 -1.83
N VAL A 138 -7.58 -1.11 -1.74
CA VAL A 138 -6.75 -0.56 -0.66
C VAL A 138 -5.64 0.28 -1.29
N PHE A 139 -5.38 1.47 -0.77
CA PHE A 139 -4.32 2.35 -1.25
C PHE A 139 -3.47 2.88 -0.10
N LEU A 140 -2.20 3.14 -0.41
CA LEU A 140 -1.25 3.78 0.49
C LEU A 140 -0.72 5.03 -0.20
N GLU A 141 -0.90 6.18 0.44
CA GLU A 141 -0.44 7.48 -0.07
C GLU A 141 0.55 8.13 0.88
N ARG A 142 1.47 8.88 0.31
CA ARG A 142 2.46 9.63 1.07
C ARG A 142 2.48 11.09 0.60
N GLY A 143 2.20 11.99 1.54
CA GLY A 143 2.51 13.40 1.48
C GLY A 143 3.46 13.75 2.63
N GLN A 144 3.11 14.75 3.43
CA GLN A 144 3.79 15.03 4.68
C GLN A 144 3.68 13.84 5.66
N TYR A 145 2.57 13.12 5.60
CA TYR A 145 2.28 11.93 6.40
C TYR A 145 1.91 10.76 5.49
N LEU A 146 1.98 9.57 6.06
CA LEU A 146 1.51 8.36 5.41
C LEU A 146 0.03 8.15 5.72
N HIS A 147 -0.75 7.82 4.70
CA HIS A 147 -2.18 7.56 4.81
C HIS A 147 -2.50 6.21 4.18
N LEU A 148 -3.26 5.41 4.91
CA LEU A 148 -3.84 4.18 4.41
C LEU A 148 -5.34 4.40 4.24
N GLY A 149 -5.84 4.12 3.04
CA GLY A 149 -7.25 4.20 2.73
C GLY A 149 -7.76 2.91 2.13
N MET A 150 -9.04 2.68 2.31
CA MET A 150 -9.73 1.53 1.74
C MET A 150 -11.16 1.88 1.38
N ALA A 151 -11.62 1.28 0.29
CA ALA A 151 -13.02 1.26 -0.12
C ALA A 151 -13.39 -0.20 -0.34
N LEU A 152 -14.04 -0.81 0.64
CA LEU A 152 -14.36 -2.21 0.66
C LEU A 152 -15.88 -2.39 0.64
N SER A 153 -16.33 -3.39 -0.10
CA SER A 153 -17.71 -3.86 -0.13
C SER A 153 -17.75 -5.30 0.33
N TYR A 154 -18.63 -5.62 1.27
CA TYR A 154 -18.79 -6.96 1.80
C TYR A 154 -20.24 -7.41 1.72
N ALA A 155 -20.49 -8.49 0.97
CA ALA A 155 -21.76 -9.17 0.86
C ALA A 155 -21.62 -10.58 1.46
N PRO A 156 -21.90 -10.78 2.76
CA PRO A 156 -21.73 -12.09 3.40
C PRO A 156 -22.68 -13.12 2.79
N VAL A 157 -22.20 -14.35 2.59
CA VAL A 157 -22.98 -15.48 2.06
C VAL A 157 -24.15 -15.81 3.02
N ALA A 158 -23.91 -15.66 4.32
CA ALA A 158 -24.94 -15.81 5.35
C ALA A 158 -24.87 -14.61 6.30
N GLN A 159 -25.99 -13.94 6.47
CA GLN A 159 -26.06 -12.81 7.41
C GLN A 159 -26.29 -13.35 8.82
N PRO A 160 -25.62 -12.78 9.83
CA PRO A 160 -25.89 -13.07 11.22
C PRO A 160 -27.35 -12.73 11.59
N ALA A 161 -27.97 -13.55 12.42
CA ALA A 161 -29.31 -13.29 12.94
C ALA A 161 -29.34 -11.95 13.70
N GLY A 162 -30.38 -11.14 13.47
CA GLY A 162 -30.56 -9.86 14.15
C GLY A 162 -29.84 -8.66 13.53
N MET A 163 -29.06 -8.83 12.46
CA MET A 163 -28.70 -7.72 11.63
C MET A 163 -29.92 -7.23 10.86
N GLY A 164 -30.35 -6.01 11.06
CA GLY A 164 -31.58 -5.45 10.44
C GLY A 164 -31.55 -5.30 8.91
N ALA A 165 -30.58 -5.94 8.27
CA ALA A 165 -30.36 -5.93 6.84
C ALA A 165 -30.97 -7.18 6.19
N GLY A 166 -31.65 -7.02 5.04
CA GLY A 166 -32.23 -8.12 4.28
C GLY A 166 -31.17 -9.03 3.62
N PRO A 167 -31.56 -10.22 3.16
CA PRO A 167 -30.68 -11.11 2.39
C PRO A 167 -30.09 -10.38 1.19
N GLY A 168 -28.80 -10.60 0.94
CA GLY A 168 -28.08 -9.98 -0.20
C GLY A 168 -27.64 -8.54 0.03
N THR A 169 -27.80 -7.99 1.22
CA THR A 169 -27.28 -6.65 1.54
C THR A 169 -25.76 -6.61 1.42
N THR A 170 -25.28 -5.58 0.73
CA THR A 170 -23.86 -5.28 0.63
C THR A 170 -23.53 -4.15 1.60
N PHE A 171 -22.53 -4.37 2.43
CA PHE A 171 -22.01 -3.38 3.38
C PHE A 171 -20.79 -2.71 2.82
N ASN A 172 -20.66 -1.39 2.99
CA ASN A 172 -19.60 -0.59 2.38
C ASN A 172 -18.82 0.18 3.44
N LEU A 173 -17.50 0.01 3.41
CA LEU A 173 -16.55 0.73 4.24
C LEU A 173 -15.65 1.58 3.33
N SER A 174 -15.71 2.90 3.49
CA SER A 174 -14.86 3.83 2.73
C SER A 174 -14.22 4.83 3.68
N GLU A 175 -12.96 4.61 4.02
CA GLU A 175 -12.27 5.41 5.00
C GLU A 175 -10.79 5.57 4.64
N THR A 176 -10.22 6.73 5.00
CA THR A 176 -8.79 7.01 4.90
C THR A 176 -8.30 7.58 6.23
N ARG A 177 -7.20 7.01 6.73
CA ARG A 177 -6.58 7.45 7.98
C ARG A 177 -5.11 7.79 7.79
N ARG A 178 -4.67 8.84 8.48
CA ARG A 178 -3.25 9.03 8.75
C ARG A 178 -2.77 7.89 9.64
N ILE A 179 -1.67 7.26 9.27
CA ILE A 179 -1.11 6.13 10.01
C ILE A 179 0.30 6.43 10.51
N LYS A 180 0.69 5.72 11.57
CA LYS A 180 2.06 5.63 12.05
C LYS A 180 2.54 4.19 11.94
N PHE A 181 3.85 4.01 11.81
CA PHE A 181 4.44 2.68 11.78
C PHE A 181 4.22 1.94 13.10
N TYR A 182 4.00 0.63 12.99
CA TYR A 182 3.78 -0.30 14.10
C TYR A 182 2.51 -0.02 14.92
N GLU A 183 1.68 0.93 14.51
CA GLU A 183 0.39 1.24 15.13
C GLU A 183 -0.72 0.46 14.42
N ARG A 184 -1.60 -0.18 15.23
CA ARG A 184 -2.78 -0.85 14.70
C ARG A 184 -3.88 0.17 14.45
N ASN A 185 -4.34 0.22 13.22
CA ASN A 185 -5.42 1.12 12.82
C ASN A 185 -6.68 0.31 12.59
N TYR A 186 -7.77 0.71 13.23
CA TYR A 186 -9.06 0.06 13.13
C TYR A 186 -9.99 0.86 12.22
N TYR A 187 -10.56 0.20 11.22
CA TYR A 187 -11.56 0.75 10.30
C TYR A 187 -12.86 0.02 10.59
N ASP A 188 -13.89 0.78 10.92
CA ASP A 188 -15.10 0.24 11.49
C ASP A 188 -16.30 0.37 10.56
N HIS A 189 -17.07 -0.71 10.53
CA HIS A 189 -18.41 -0.78 9.99
C HIS A 189 -19.20 -1.78 10.85
N PRO A 190 -20.51 -1.53 11.13
CA PRO A 190 -21.28 -2.42 11.98
C PRO A 190 -21.27 -3.90 11.60
N ALA A 191 -21.19 -4.22 10.29
CA ALA A 191 -21.20 -5.61 9.80
C ALA A 191 -19.82 -6.26 9.75
N PHE A 192 -18.76 -5.48 9.55
CA PHE A 192 -17.40 -5.97 9.43
C PHE A 192 -16.41 -4.88 9.81
N GLY A 193 -15.19 -5.26 10.14
CA GLY A 193 -14.13 -4.32 10.44
C GLY A 193 -12.82 -4.75 9.80
N VAL A 194 -11.89 -3.81 9.74
CA VAL A 194 -10.52 -4.07 9.28
C VAL A 194 -9.54 -3.56 10.31
N ILE A 195 -8.58 -4.39 10.68
CA ILE A 195 -7.41 -3.98 11.45
C ILE A 195 -6.23 -3.95 10.50
N ALA A 196 -5.56 -2.83 10.41
CA ALA A 196 -4.41 -2.64 9.54
C ALA A 196 -3.16 -2.27 10.34
N LEU A 197 -2.04 -2.81 9.91
CA LEU A 197 -0.70 -2.52 10.42
C LEU A 197 0.21 -2.17 9.24
N VAL A 198 0.97 -1.08 9.37
CA VAL A 198 1.98 -0.70 8.37
C VAL A 198 3.34 -0.61 9.03
N THR A 199 4.33 -1.22 8.40
CA THR A 199 5.72 -1.21 8.84
C THR A 199 6.66 -0.86 7.68
N PRO A 200 7.82 -0.25 7.93
CA PRO A 200 8.84 -0.12 6.89
C PRO A 200 9.30 -1.51 6.45
N ALA A 201 9.46 -1.74 5.14
CA ALA A 201 10.12 -2.95 4.68
C ALA A 201 11.60 -2.93 5.11
N GLN A 202 12.14 -4.09 5.51
CA GLN A 202 13.56 -4.21 5.88
C GLN A 202 14.43 -3.81 4.68
N GLY A 203 15.37 -2.90 4.90
CA GLY A 203 16.24 -2.34 3.86
C GLY A 203 15.77 -0.98 3.30
N ALA A 204 14.55 -0.54 3.57
CA ALA A 204 14.14 0.82 3.29
C ALA A 204 14.72 1.76 4.35
N ARG A 205 15.80 2.48 3.99
CA ARG A 205 16.34 3.54 4.83
C ARG A 205 15.25 4.59 5.02
N PRO A 206 14.87 4.98 6.25
CA PRO A 206 13.90 6.06 6.42
C PRO A 206 14.44 7.28 5.70
N ALA A 207 13.66 7.85 4.79
CA ALA A 207 13.99 9.15 4.22
C ALA A 207 14.11 10.13 5.39
N GLY A 208 15.29 10.76 5.53
CA GLY A 208 15.67 11.57 6.65
C GLY A 208 14.61 12.61 7.05
N ARG A 209 14.65 12.92 8.34
CA ARG A 209 13.91 14.06 8.93
C ARG A 209 14.40 15.36 8.37
#